data_8189b7c16498d730a471c50aaa081d36
#
_entry.id   8189b7c16498d730a471c50aaa081d36
#
_cell.length_a   1.000
_cell.length_b   1.000
_cell.length_c   1.000
_cell.angle_alpha   90.00
_cell.angle_beta   90.00
_cell.angle_gamma   90.00
#
_symmetry.space_group_name_H-M   'P 1'
#
loop_
_entity.id
_entity.type
_entity.pdbx_description
1 polymer ?
#
loop_
_entity_poly.entity_id
_entity_poly.type
_entity_poly.pdbx_seq_one_letter_code
_entity_poly.pdbx_strand_id
1 'polypeptide(L)'
;MTLDRLSEFDADPVEGEVINGELAVTDDVLVKAFALGPGAELRPHEHGDSTNVFHVLDGTVTVIQGEAEEAIAAPGVVPNDRGVVHGARNDTDDVVVFTASLCPMPGSG
;
A
#
# COMPACT_ATOMS: atom_id res chain seq x y z
N MET A 1 -7.62 -18.12 -17.35
CA MET A 1 -6.55 -17.30 -16.77
C MET A 1 -6.85 -15.83 -17.02
N THR A 2 -6.77 -15.02 -16.00
CA THR A 2 -6.94 -13.59 -16.16
C THR A 2 -5.58 -12.90 -16.16
N LEU A 3 -5.51 -11.75 -16.84
CA LEU A 3 -4.33 -10.87 -16.78
C LEU A 3 -4.35 -9.98 -15.54
N ASP A 4 -5.52 -9.86 -14.92
CA ASP A 4 -5.72 -9.02 -13.75
C ASP A 4 -5.27 -9.73 -12.48
N ARG A 5 -4.14 -9.32 -11.95
CA ARG A 5 -3.59 -9.91 -10.73
C ARG A 5 -4.34 -9.48 -9.47
N LEU A 6 -4.93 -8.28 -9.51
CA LEU A 6 -5.67 -7.78 -8.37
C LEU A 6 -6.91 -8.62 -8.07
N SER A 7 -7.57 -9.14 -9.11
CA SER A 7 -8.76 -9.95 -8.93
C SER A 7 -8.48 -11.27 -8.19
N GLU A 8 -7.22 -11.68 -8.13
CA GLU A 8 -6.80 -12.87 -7.40
C GLU A 8 -6.50 -12.58 -5.94
N PHE A 9 -6.45 -11.31 -5.57
CA PHE A 9 -6.20 -10.89 -4.18
C PHE A 9 -7.53 -10.87 -3.43
N ASP A 10 -7.78 -11.93 -2.68
CA ASP A 10 -9.02 -12.08 -1.91
C ASP A 10 -8.65 -12.01 -0.43
N ALA A 11 -8.91 -10.87 0.18
CA ALA A 11 -8.52 -10.63 1.56
C ALA A 11 -9.65 -9.95 2.32
N ASP A 12 -9.96 -10.50 3.48
CA ASP A 12 -11.00 -9.99 4.36
C ASP A 12 -10.40 -9.85 5.77
N PRO A 13 -9.56 -8.84 6.00
CA PRO A 13 -8.88 -8.70 7.29
C PRO A 13 -9.86 -8.34 8.40
N VAL A 14 -9.62 -8.93 9.58
CA VAL A 14 -10.34 -8.56 10.78
C VAL A 14 -9.73 -7.29 11.38
N GLU A 15 -10.36 -6.78 12.42
CA GLU A 15 -9.86 -5.59 13.12
C GLU A 15 -8.38 -5.74 13.48
N GLY A 16 -7.58 -4.75 13.16
CA GLY A 16 -6.14 -4.71 13.44
C GLY A 16 -5.28 -5.53 12.51
N GLU A 17 -5.86 -6.26 11.59
CA GLU A 17 -5.11 -7.17 10.72
C GLU A 17 -4.70 -6.51 9.41
N VAL A 18 -3.46 -6.77 8.99
CA VAL A 18 -2.93 -6.38 7.68
C VAL A 18 -2.72 -7.65 6.87
N ILE A 19 -3.33 -7.71 5.69
CA ILE A 19 -3.11 -8.81 4.74
C ILE A 19 -2.47 -8.21 3.50
N ASN A 20 -1.43 -8.86 2.99
CA ASN A 20 -0.78 -8.39 1.78
C ASN A 20 -0.51 -9.55 0.81
N GLY A 21 -0.30 -9.19 -0.45
CA GLY A 21 0.05 -10.15 -1.48
C GLY A 21 0.81 -9.46 -2.60
N GLU A 22 1.71 -10.19 -3.23
CA GLU A 22 2.46 -9.68 -4.37
C GLU A 22 1.66 -9.87 -5.65
N LEU A 23 1.49 -8.79 -6.40
CA LEU A 23 0.74 -8.81 -7.66
C LEU A 23 1.67 -8.88 -8.87
N ALA A 24 2.81 -8.23 -8.80
CA ALA A 24 3.80 -8.22 -9.88
C ALA A 24 5.19 -8.08 -9.27
N VAL A 25 6.12 -8.89 -9.72
CA VAL A 25 7.52 -8.85 -9.24
C VAL A 25 8.42 -8.97 -10.46
N THR A 26 9.14 -7.90 -10.77
CA THR A 26 10.15 -7.87 -11.83
C THR A 26 11.34 -7.06 -11.32
N ASP A 27 12.39 -6.96 -12.13
CA ASP A 27 13.53 -6.12 -11.75
C ASP A 27 13.15 -4.64 -11.72
N ASP A 28 12.12 -4.28 -12.47
CA ASP A 28 11.71 -2.87 -12.62
C ASP A 28 10.68 -2.44 -11.60
N VAL A 29 9.89 -3.37 -11.07
CA VAL A 29 8.78 -3.00 -10.20
C VAL A 29 8.37 -4.14 -9.29
N LEU A 30 8.01 -3.78 -8.06
CA LEU A 30 7.29 -4.66 -7.16
C LEU A 30 5.93 -4.00 -6.89
N VAL A 31 4.84 -4.70 -7.20
CA VAL A 31 3.50 -4.23 -6.87
C VAL A 31 2.89 -5.18 -5.84
N LYS A 32 2.56 -4.62 -4.67
CA LYS A 32 1.91 -5.38 -3.60
C LYS A 32 0.53 -4.80 -3.33
N ALA A 33 -0.43 -5.69 -3.08
CA ALA A 33 -1.73 -5.28 -2.59
C ALA A 33 -1.75 -5.39 -1.06
N PHE A 34 -2.45 -4.45 -0.43
CA PHE A 34 -2.66 -4.43 1.02
C PHE A 34 -4.13 -4.28 1.31
N ALA A 35 -4.61 -5.07 2.26
CA ALA A 35 -5.93 -4.89 2.84
C ALA A 35 -5.74 -4.65 4.33
N LEU A 36 -6.26 -3.55 4.84
CA LEU A 36 -6.17 -3.18 6.24
C LEU A 36 -7.56 -3.25 6.88
N GLY A 37 -7.70 -4.08 7.91
CA GLY A 37 -8.90 -4.06 8.74
C GLY A 37 -8.97 -2.78 9.57
N PRO A 38 -10.11 -2.53 10.22
CA PRO A 38 -10.25 -1.34 11.07
C PRO A 38 -9.13 -1.26 12.10
N GLY A 39 -8.52 -0.10 12.24
CA GLY A 39 -7.44 0.15 13.19
C GLY A 39 -6.09 -0.41 12.81
N ALA A 40 -5.97 -1.12 11.69
CA ALA A 40 -4.71 -1.71 11.26
C ALA A 40 -3.76 -0.64 10.74
N GLU A 41 -2.47 -0.88 10.91
CA GLU A 41 -1.45 0.06 10.49
C GLU A 41 -0.31 -0.66 9.75
N LEU A 42 0.08 -0.08 8.62
CA LEU A 42 1.33 -0.40 7.96
C LEU A 42 2.33 0.62 8.48
N ARG A 43 3.25 0.17 9.34
CA ARG A 43 4.16 1.07 10.06
C ARG A 43 5.00 1.89 9.10
N PRO A 44 5.26 3.16 9.46
CA PRO A 44 6.13 4.00 8.64
C PRO A 44 7.49 3.36 8.43
N HIS A 45 7.95 3.41 7.19
CA HIS A 45 9.25 2.88 6.77
C HIS A 45 9.73 3.65 5.56
N GLU A 46 10.96 3.41 5.14
CA GLU A 46 11.48 4.08 3.95
C GLU A 46 12.15 3.08 3.03
N HIS A 47 12.18 3.43 1.75
CA HIS A 47 12.90 2.69 0.72
C HIS A 47 13.87 3.64 0.06
N GLY A 48 15.16 3.51 0.39
CA GLY A 48 16.19 4.41 -0.14
C GLY A 48 16.41 4.26 -1.64
N ASP A 49 16.08 3.07 -2.17
CA ASP A 49 16.39 2.73 -3.56
C ASP A 49 15.18 2.80 -4.49
N SER A 50 13.99 3.03 -3.94
CA SER A 50 12.77 2.93 -4.74
C SER A 50 11.84 4.09 -4.47
N THR A 51 11.18 4.56 -5.52
CA THR A 51 10.01 5.40 -5.38
C THR A 51 8.83 4.48 -5.07
N ASN A 52 8.00 4.88 -4.12
CA ASN A 52 6.80 4.14 -3.76
C ASN A 52 5.58 4.94 -4.23
N VAL A 53 4.58 4.25 -4.77
CA VAL A 53 3.32 4.88 -5.13
C VAL A 53 2.18 4.08 -4.54
N PHE A 54 1.37 4.73 -3.70
CA PHE A 54 0.15 4.12 -3.19
C PHE A 54 -1.00 4.43 -4.14
N HIS A 55 -1.77 3.42 -4.51
CA HIS A 55 -3.05 3.55 -5.21
C HIS A 55 -4.14 3.07 -4.27
N VAL A 56 -5.01 3.98 -3.86
CA VAL A 56 -6.14 3.64 -2.99
C VAL A 56 -7.29 3.16 -3.87
N LEU A 57 -7.72 1.92 -3.66
CA LEU A 57 -8.68 1.24 -4.52
C LEU A 57 -10.06 1.10 -3.88
N ASP A 58 -10.11 1.01 -2.55
CA ASP A 58 -11.38 0.84 -1.83
C ASP A 58 -11.24 1.43 -0.43
N GLY A 59 -12.24 2.18 -0.01
CA GLY A 59 -12.27 2.80 1.31
C GLY A 59 -11.46 4.08 1.39
N THR A 60 -11.12 4.48 2.62
CA THR A 60 -10.34 5.68 2.92
C THR A 60 -9.18 5.28 3.82
N VAL A 61 -7.97 5.53 3.37
CA VAL A 61 -6.76 5.22 4.13
C VAL A 61 -6.08 6.51 4.56
N THR A 62 -5.57 6.55 5.78
CA THR A 62 -4.73 7.65 6.25
C THR A 62 -3.30 7.35 5.85
N VAL A 63 -2.76 8.16 4.94
CA VAL A 63 -1.38 8.02 4.46
C VAL A 63 -0.48 8.88 5.33
N ILE A 64 0.62 8.30 5.76
CA ILE A 64 1.65 8.98 6.55
C ILE A 64 2.82 9.22 5.61
N GLN A 65 3.25 10.48 5.50
CA GLN A 65 4.39 10.84 4.66
C GLN A 65 5.25 11.85 5.42
N GLY A 66 6.41 11.40 5.89
CA GLY A 66 7.23 12.21 6.78
C GLY A 66 6.45 12.51 8.04
N GLU A 67 6.26 13.80 8.34
CA GLU A 67 5.50 14.24 9.50
C GLU A 67 4.04 14.55 9.16
N ALA A 68 3.65 14.42 7.89
CA ALA A 68 2.30 14.72 7.43
C ALA A 68 1.43 13.47 7.45
N GLU A 69 0.14 13.67 7.70
CA GLU A 69 -0.87 12.63 7.57
C GLU A 69 -2.05 13.20 6.80
N GLU A 70 -2.60 12.39 5.92
CA GLU A 70 -3.77 12.82 5.15
C GLU A 70 -4.67 11.62 4.85
N ALA A 71 -5.97 11.79 5.04
CA ALA A 71 -6.96 10.78 4.68
C ALA A 71 -7.22 10.84 3.18
N ILE A 72 -7.00 9.72 2.51
CA ILE A 72 -7.16 9.62 1.06
C ILE A 72 -8.28 8.63 0.77
N ALA A 73 -9.34 9.11 0.15
CA ALA A 73 -10.46 8.26 -0.27
C ALA A 73 -10.19 7.68 -1.66
N ALA A 74 -10.66 6.45 -1.87
CA ALA A 74 -10.58 5.81 -3.18
C ALA A 74 -11.47 6.53 -4.20
N PRO A 75 -11.03 6.68 -5.45
CA PRO A 75 -9.71 6.35 -5.94
C PRO A 75 -8.70 7.45 -5.62
N GLY A 76 -7.48 7.07 -5.27
CA GLY A 76 -6.45 8.04 -4.95
C GLY A 76 -5.06 7.52 -5.26
N VAL A 77 -4.13 8.44 -5.48
CA VAL A 77 -2.72 8.11 -5.77
C VAL A 77 -1.83 9.01 -4.93
N VAL A 78 -0.91 8.42 -4.21
CA VAL A 78 0.05 9.16 -3.38
C VAL A 78 1.46 8.68 -3.70
N PRO A 79 2.29 9.54 -4.32
CA PRO A 79 3.69 9.20 -4.54
C PRO A 79 4.51 9.48 -3.28
N ASN A 80 5.40 8.56 -2.96
CA ASN A 80 6.36 8.72 -1.87
C ASN A 80 7.77 8.65 -2.46
N ASP A 81 8.48 9.76 -2.42
CA ASP A 81 9.83 9.84 -2.98
C ASP A 81 10.79 8.93 -2.22
N ARG A 82 11.89 8.60 -2.89
CA ARG A 82 12.96 7.80 -2.28
C ARG A 82 13.44 8.47 -0.99
N GLY A 83 13.62 7.65 0.04
CA GLY A 83 14.12 8.11 1.31
C GLY A 83 13.09 8.82 2.19
N VAL A 84 11.88 9.02 1.71
CA VAL A 84 10.82 9.61 2.52
C VAL A 84 10.13 8.51 3.32
N VAL A 85 10.03 8.71 4.62
CA VAL A 85 9.33 7.79 5.51
C VAL A 85 7.85 7.84 5.17
N HIS A 86 7.24 6.67 4.95
CA HIS A 86 5.83 6.59 4.61
C HIS A 86 5.17 5.37 5.24
N GLY A 87 3.89 5.47 5.45
CA GLY A 87 3.08 4.39 6.02
C GLY A 87 1.61 4.64 5.74
N ALA A 88 0.77 3.77 6.30
CA ALA A 88 -0.67 3.85 6.10
C ALA A 88 -1.40 3.32 7.32
N ARG A 89 -2.56 3.90 7.61
CA ARG A 89 -3.37 3.49 8.74
C ARG A 89 -4.85 3.52 8.35
N ASN A 90 -5.60 2.54 8.82
CA ASN A 90 -7.04 2.53 8.60
C ASN A 90 -7.75 3.06 9.85
N ASP A 91 -8.18 4.31 9.79
CA ASP A 91 -8.91 4.95 10.89
C ASP A 91 -10.43 4.82 10.75
N THR A 92 -10.89 3.95 9.84
CA THR A 92 -12.32 3.75 9.57
C THR A 92 -12.80 2.41 10.13
N ASP A 93 -14.11 2.18 10.05
CA ASP A 93 -14.73 0.92 10.50
C ASP A 93 -14.83 -0.09 9.36
N ASP A 94 -14.40 0.27 8.16
CA ASP A 94 -14.47 -0.59 6.97
C ASP A 94 -13.08 -1.02 6.55
N VAL A 95 -12.99 -2.12 5.80
CA VAL A 95 -11.72 -2.55 5.21
C VAL A 95 -11.28 -1.56 4.15
N VAL A 96 -9.99 -1.23 4.12
CA VAL A 96 -9.42 -0.45 3.03
C VAL A 96 -8.47 -1.32 2.22
N VAL A 97 -8.44 -1.06 0.91
CA VAL A 97 -7.56 -1.78 -0.01
C VAL A 97 -6.77 -0.76 -0.83
N PHE A 98 -5.47 -0.98 -0.89
CA PHE A 98 -4.60 -0.16 -1.73
C PHE A 98 -3.45 -1.00 -2.25
N THR A 99 -2.79 -0.52 -3.29
CA THR A 99 -1.57 -1.14 -3.78
C THR A 99 -0.38 -0.22 -3.51
N ALA A 100 0.78 -0.82 -3.33
CA ALA A 100 2.04 -0.12 -3.23
C ALA A 100 2.92 -0.61 -4.39
N SER A 101 3.36 0.32 -5.22
CA SER A 101 4.26 0.05 -6.34
C SER A 101 5.63 0.60 -6.00
N LEU A 102 6.66 -0.24 -6.07
CA LEU A 102 8.04 0.13 -5.75
C LEU A 102 8.87 0.02 -7.03
N CYS A 103 9.48 1.12 -7.44
CA CYS A 103 10.23 1.23 -8.69
C CYS A 103 11.59 1.87 -8.42
N PRO A 104 12.68 1.19 -8.72
CA PRO A 104 12.81 -0.21 -9.13
C PRO A 104 12.52 -1.16 -7.98
N MET A 105 12.57 -2.46 -8.26
CA MET A 105 12.40 -3.50 -7.25
C MET A 105 13.38 -3.27 -6.11
N PRO A 106 12.92 -3.13 -4.87
CA PRO A 106 13.82 -2.85 -3.73
C PRO A 106 14.59 -4.09 -3.31
N GLY A 107 15.71 -3.84 -2.62
CA GLY A 107 16.47 -4.92 -2.02
C GLY A 107 17.24 -5.76 -3.00
N SER A 108 17.46 -5.28 -4.20
CA SER A 108 18.20 -5.98 -5.23
C SER A 108 19.70 -5.79 -5.08
N GLY A 109 20.12 -5.39 -3.94
CA GLY A 109 21.54 -5.14 -3.70
C GLY A 109 22.21 -6.28 -3.07
#